data_fc763440ed8a23e4756cee27c7d797f6
#
_entry.id   fc763440ed8a23e4756cee27c7d797f6
#
_cell.length_a   1.000
_cell.length_b   1.000
_cell.length_c   1.000
_cell.angle_alpha   90.00
_cell.angle_beta   90.00
_cell.angle_gamma   90.00
#
_symmetry.space_group_name_H-M   'P 1'
#
loop_
_entity.id
_entity.type
_entity.pdbx_description
1 polymer ?
#
loop_
_entity_poly.entity_id
_entity_poly.type
_entity_poly.pdbx_seq_one_letter_code
_entity_poly.pdbx_strand_id
1 'polypeptide(L)'
;DRHGRSTSAISAQLKKLEAQAGQALLRRSGRGLALTEAGEVLLAYARRLLDLNDAAAAALREPALQGWVRLGLQEDFGEHMLPDVLGRFARAHPRVRIEARIARHQDLLARIETGQLDLALVWEAGTATAHRQPQAAWPMRWIAAADAPPPEPAGWKSETPLPLVMLDAPCLLRTAATTALDRAGIPWRIAFTSASLGGVWAAVRAGLGLTLRTPAGLPASLALLPQATGGLPTLPALGLNLHRADAAPAPAVARLAEILQQRLHEARVAYADPA
;
A
#
# COMPACT_ATOMS: atom_id res chain seq x y z
N ASP A 1 15.54 2.48 -17.84
CA ASP A 1 15.53 1.22 -18.61
C ASP A 1 15.72 0.01 -17.68
N ARG A 2 14.62 -0.48 -17.07
CA ARG A 2 14.65 -1.52 -16.03
C ARG A 2 14.97 -2.93 -16.55
N HIS A 3 14.92 -3.14 -17.86
CA HIS A 3 15.07 -4.47 -18.46
C HIS A 3 16.24 -4.56 -19.43
N GLY A 4 17.12 -3.54 -19.51
CA GLY A 4 18.23 -3.52 -20.46
C GLY A 4 17.82 -3.58 -21.95
N ARG A 5 16.53 -3.32 -22.24
CA ARG A 5 15.98 -3.33 -23.60
C ARG A 5 15.58 -1.95 -24.04
N SER A 6 15.80 -1.63 -25.31
CA SER A 6 15.40 -0.35 -25.88
C SER A 6 13.86 -0.24 -25.94
N THR A 7 13.34 0.97 -25.89
CA THR A 7 11.88 1.26 -26.03
C THR A 7 11.31 0.69 -27.32
N SER A 8 12.07 0.66 -28.40
CA SER A 8 11.71 0.06 -29.67
C SER A 8 11.52 -1.47 -29.56
N ALA A 9 12.41 -2.16 -28.84
CA ALA A 9 12.30 -3.60 -28.62
C ALA A 9 11.08 -3.97 -27.78
N ILE A 10 10.78 -3.18 -26.75
CA ILE A 10 9.58 -3.37 -25.91
C ILE A 10 8.32 -3.13 -26.75
N SER A 11 8.28 -2.09 -27.56
CA SER A 11 7.15 -1.79 -28.45
C SER A 11 6.91 -2.89 -29.47
N ALA A 12 7.97 -3.46 -30.04
CA ALA A 12 7.86 -4.58 -30.99
C ALA A 12 7.29 -5.85 -30.32
N GLN A 13 7.71 -6.14 -29.08
CA GLN A 13 7.19 -7.27 -28.32
C GLN A 13 5.71 -7.08 -27.93
N LEU A 14 5.31 -5.87 -27.54
CA LEU A 14 3.91 -5.56 -27.26
C LEU A 14 3.03 -5.75 -28.48
N LYS A 15 3.45 -5.24 -29.66
CA LYS A 15 2.72 -5.48 -30.92
C LYS A 15 2.59 -6.96 -31.27
N LYS A 16 3.64 -7.75 -31.06
CA LYS A 16 3.59 -9.20 -31.25
C LYS A 16 2.59 -9.86 -30.30
N LEU A 17 2.55 -9.41 -29.05
CA LEU A 17 1.63 -9.92 -28.05
C LEU A 17 0.18 -9.55 -28.39
N GLU A 18 -0.09 -8.33 -28.86
CA GLU A 18 -1.40 -7.89 -29.34
C GLU A 18 -1.86 -8.71 -30.55
N ALA A 19 -0.94 -8.98 -31.49
CA ALA A 19 -1.22 -9.85 -32.65
C ALA A 19 -1.56 -11.29 -32.24
N GLN A 20 -0.90 -11.84 -31.22
CA GLN A 20 -1.21 -13.16 -30.66
C GLN A 20 -2.52 -13.17 -29.88
N ALA A 21 -2.82 -12.10 -29.13
CA ALA A 21 -4.07 -11.97 -28.40
C ALA A 21 -5.28 -11.68 -29.30
N GLY A 22 -5.06 -11.25 -30.56
CA GLY A 22 -6.10 -10.83 -31.47
C GLY A 22 -6.83 -9.55 -31.08
N GLN A 23 -6.31 -8.82 -30.08
CA GLN A 23 -6.91 -7.61 -29.51
C GLN A 23 -5.85 -6.59 -29.10
N ALA A 24 -6.19 -5.31 -29.17
CA ALA A 24 -5.35 -4.26 -28.63
C ALA A 24 -5.31 -4.35 -27.09
N LEU A 25 -4.12 -4.35 -26.52
CA LEU A 25 -3.90 -4.41 -25.06
C LEU A 25 -3.64 -3.04 -24.47
N LEU A 26 -3.21 -2.09 -25.31
CA LEU A 26 -2.94 -0.70 -24.91
C LEU A 26 -3.75 0.26 -25.79
N ARG A 27 -4.18 1.37 -25.17
CA ARG A 27 -4.82 2.50 -25.86
C ARG A 27 -4.12 3.82 -25.50
N ARG A 28 -4.17 4.79 -26.37
CA ARG A 28 -3.71 6.14 -26.05
C ARG A 28 -4.65 6.79 -25.05
N SER A 29 -4.08 7.41 -24.01
CA SER A 29 -4.81 8.18 -23.00
C SER A 29 -4.03 9.46 -22.71
N GLY A 30 -4.51 10.58 -23.20
CA GLY A 30 -3.76 11.84 -23.12
C GLY A 30 -2.39 11.74 -23.79
N ARG A 31 -1.32 12.09 -23.03
CA ARG A 31 0.07 11.98 -23.51
C ARG A 31 0.71 10.62 -23.28
N GLY A 32 -0.02 9.64 -22.71
CA GLY A 32 0.49 8.33 -22.34
C GLY A 32 -0.25 7.15 -22.97
N LEU A 33 0.05 5.97 -22.45
CA LEU A 33 -0.62 4.71 -22.77
C LEU A 33 -1.39 4.21 -21.53
N ALA A 34 -2.61 3.73 -21.74
CA ALA A 34 -3.41 3.05 -20.74
C ALA A 34 -3.74 1.63 -21.23
N LEU A 35 -3.99 0.73 -20.29
CA LEU A 35 -4.48 -0.61 -20.62
C LEU A 35 -5.90 -0.53 -21.21
N THR A 36 -6.21 -1.44 -22.10
CA THR A 36 -7.59 -1.79 -22.46
C THR A 36 -8.12 -2.83 -21.48
N GLU A 37 -9.41 -3.14 -21.53
CA GLU A 37 -10.00 -4.23 -20.73
C GLU A 37 -9.26 -5.56 -20.98
N ALA A 38 -8.99 -5.89 -22.26
CA ALA A 38 -8.19 -7.04 -22.64
C ALA A 38 -6.74 -6.96 -22.09
N GLY A 39 -6.17 -5.75 -22.03
CA GLY A 39 -4.86 -5.50 -21.44
C GLY A 39 -4.85 -5.75 -19.94
N GLU A 40 -5.88 -5.36 -19.21
CA GLU A 40 -6.01 -5.61 -17.77
C GLU A 40 -6.15 -7.11 -17.48
N VAL A 41 -6.99 -7.81 -18.25
CA VAL A 41 -7.14 -9.27 -18.17
C VAL A 41 -5.80 -9.97 -18.42
N LEU A 42 -5.12 -9.63 -19.51
CA LEU A 42 -3.83 -10.24 -19.83
C LEU A 42 -2.75 -9.93 -18.77
N LEU A 43 -2.71 -8.71 -18.26
CA LEU A 43 -1.78 -8.33 -17.20
C LEU A 43 -1.99 -9.15 -15.92
N ALA A 44 -3.26 -9.40 -15.54
CA ALA A 44 -3.59 -10.25 -14.39
C ALA A 44 -3.07 -11.69 -14.58
N TYR A 45 -3.28 -12.27 -15.77
CA TYR A 45 -2.76 -13.60 -16.10
C TYR A 45 -1.23 -13.62 -16.20
N ALA A 46 -0.61 -12.62 -16.82
CA ALA A 46 0.84 -12.52 -16.93
C ALA A 46 1.52 -12.48 -15.54
N ARG A 47 0.97 -11.72 -14.62
CA ARG A 47 1.44 -11.71 -13.22
C ARG A 47 1.36 -13.10 -12.59
N ARG A 48 0.23 -13.80 -12.76
CA ARG A 48 0.06 -15.15 -12.21
C ARG A 48 1.03 -16.16 -12.83
N LEU A 49 1.33 -16.07 -14.12
CA LEU A 49 2.31 -16.91 -14.80
C LEU A 49 3.74 -16.65 -14.29
N LEU A 50 4.11 -15.41 -14.11
CA LEU A 50 5.41 -15.06 -13.53
C LEU A 50 5.51 -15.56 -12.10
N ASP A 51 4.47 -15.37 -11.28
CA ASP A 51 4.42 -15.88 -9.91
C ASP A 51 4.56 -17.41 -9.86
N LEU A 52 3.93 -18.13 -10.80
CA LEU A 52 4.04 -19.60 -10.89
C LEU A 52 5.46 -20.02 -11.31
N ASN A 53 6.05 -19.31 -12.26
CA ASN A 53 7.42 -19.56 -12.68
C ASN A 53 8.41 -19.35 -11.52
N ASP A 54 8.24 -18.27 -10.76
CA ASP A 54 9.09 -17.97 -9.60
C ASP A 54 8.89 -19.00 -8.49
N ALA A 55 7.65 -19.46 -8.25
CA ALA A 55 7.35 -20.52 -7.31
C ALA A 55 7.99 -21.85 -7.73
N ALA A 56 7.94 -22.21 -9.01
CA ALA A 56 8.59 -23.41 -9.53
C ALA A 56 10.13 -23.33 -9.39
N ALA A 57 10.72 -22.19 -9.72
CA ALA A 57 12.15 -21.97 -9.56
C ALA A 57 12.59 -22.03 -8.08
N ALA A 58 11.79 -21.49 -7.17
CA ALA A 58 12.04 -21.58 -5.73
C ALA A 58 11.93 -23.02 -5.23
N ALA A 59 10.90 -23.74 -5.63
CA ALA A 59 10.71 -25.15 -5.23
C ALA A 59 11.86 -26.08 -5.66
N LEU A 60 12.56 -25.73 -6.74
CA LEU A 60 13.70 -26.49 -7.24
C LEU A 60 15.04 -26.11 -6.56
N ARG A 61 15.15 -24.88 -6.06
CA ARG A 61 16.40 -24.31 -5.54
C ARG A 61 16.51 -24.30 -4.04
N GLU A 62 15.36 -24.19 -3.35
CA GLU A 62 15.34 -24.04 -1.89
C GLU A 62 14.94 -25.35 -1.19
N PRO A 63 15.57 -25.69 -0.05
CA PRO A 63 15.08 -26.77 0.78
C PRO A 63 13.63 -26.45 1.19
N ALA A 64 12.80 -27.49 1.21
CA ALA A 64 11.38 -27.31 1.52
C ALA A 64 11.19 -26.66 2.90
N LEU A 65 10.87 -25.38 2.91
CA LEU A 65 10.59 -24.64 4.13
C LEU A 65 9.37 -25.23 4.85
N GLN A 66 9.43 -25.26 6.16
CA GLN A 66 8.35 -25.73 7.04
C GLN A 66 8.32 -24.93 8.34
N GLY A 67 7.23 -25.04 9.07
CA GLY A 67 7.07 -24.35 10.34
C GLY A 67 5.99 -23.26 10.30
N TRP A 68 6.11 -22.30 11.17
CA TRP A 68 5.15 -21.21 11.35
C TRP A 68 5.81 -19.87 11.10
N VAL A 69 5.03 -18.93 10.54
CA VAL A 69 5.38 -17.52 10.42
C VAL A 69 4.22 -16.68 10.93
N ARG A 70 4.48 -15.86 11.95
CA ARG A 70 3.51 -14.96 12.56
C ARG A 70 3.80 -13.54 12.09
N LEU A 71 2.92 -13.02 11.23
CA LEU A 71 3.06 -11.75 10.53
C LEU A 71 2.10 -10.71 11.09
N GLY A 72 2.62 -9.56 11.53
CA GLY A 72 1.83 -8.39 11.90
C GLY A 72 1.80 -7.36 10.79
N LEU A 73 0.64 -6.77 10.52
CA LEU A 73 0.45 -5.72 9.51
C LEU A 73 -0.50 -4.66 10.03
N GLN A 74 -0.29 -3.41 9.60
CA GLN A 74 -1.33 -2.39 9.73
C GLN A 74 -2.36 -2.53 8.61
N GLU A 75 -3.57 -2.00 8.83
CA GLU A 75 -4.71 -2.17 7.92
C GLU A 75 -4.42 -1.70 6.49
N ASP A 76 -3.59 -0.67 6.31
CA ASP A 76 -3.18 -0.15 5.00
C ASP A 76 -2.59 -1.22 4.07
N PHE A 77 -1.99 -2.26 4.63
CA PHE A 77 -1.33 -3.34 3.89
C PHE A 77 -2.17 -4.62 3.81
N GLY A 78 -3.20 -4.74 4.67
CA GLY A 78 -3.97 -5.97 4.82
C GLY A 78 -4.79 -6.34 3.59
N GLU A 79 -5.52 -5.41 3.02
CA GLU A 79 -6.48 -5.72 1.95
C GLU A 79 -5.82 -5.90 0.57
N HIS A 80 -4.80 -5.11 0.23
CA HIS A 80 -4.27 -5.05 -1.13
C HIS A 80 -2.92 -5.75 -1.31
N MET A 81 -2.06 -5.73 -0.29
CA MET A 81 -0.73 -6.33 -0.41
C MET A 81 -0.71 -7.78 0.09
N LEU A 82 -1.42 -8.05 1.18
CA LEU A 82 -1.39 -9.36 1.83
C LEU A 82 -1.87 -10.52 0.92
N PRO A 83 -2.94 -10.40 0.12
CA PRO A 83 -3.36 -11.48 -0.77
C PRO A 83 -2.28 -11.92 -1.75
N ASP A 84 -1.57 -10.98 -2.36
CA ASP A 84 -0.48 -11.26 -3.30
C ASP A 84 0.71 -11.95 -2.61
N VAL A 85 1.12 -11.42 -1.45
CA VAL A 85 2.22 -11.95 -0.65
C VAL A 85 1.91 -13.37 -0.18
N LEU A 86 0.72 -13.58 0.39
CA LEU A 86 0.29 -14.91 0.86
C LEU A 86 0.16 -15.90 -0.30
N GLY A 87 -0.42 -15.47 -1.42
CA GLY A 87 -0.59 -16.31 -2.59
C GLY A 87 0.74 -16.80 -3.16
N ARG A 88 1.75 -15.91 -3.28
CA ARG A 88 3.10 -16.28 -3.72
C ARG A 88 3.77 -17.23 -2.73
N PHE A 89 3.76 -16.85 -1.45
CA PHE A 89 4.44 -17.61 -0.41
C PHE A 89 3.83 -19.01 -0.22
N ALA A 90 2.51 -19.13 -0.12
CA ALA A 90 1.83 -20.40 0.10
C ALA A 90 2.01 -21.38 -1.07
N ARG A 91 2.04 -20.89 -2.31
CA ARG A 91 2.32 -21.74 -3.48
C ARG A 91 3.75 -22.28 -3.48
N ALA A 92 4.73 -21.44 -3.10
CA ALA A 92 6.12 -21.83 -3.06
C ALA A 92 6.45 -22.72 -1.85
N HIS A 93 5.77 -22.53 -0.73
CA HIS A 93 6.08 -23.17 0.55
C HIS A 93 4.84 -23.74 1.25
N PRO A 94 4.18 -24.78 0.67
CA PRO A 94 2.88 -25.32 1.16
C PRO A 94 2.96 -25.96 2.54
N ARG A 95 4.16 -26.21 3.08
CA ARG A 95 4.36 -26.76 4.43
C ARG A 95 4.59 -25.69 5.50
N VAL A 96 4.56 -24.42 5.13
CA VAL A 96 4.66 -23.31 6.08
C VAL A 96 3.25 -22.83 6.42
N ARG A 97 2.96 -22.73 7.70
CA ARG A 97 1.74 -22.10 8.20
C ARG A 97 1.99 -20.62 8.46
N ILE A 98 1.12 -19.76 7.95
CA ILE A 98 1.16 -18.31 8.19
C ILE A 98 -0.02 -17.95 9.10
N GLU A 99 0.27 -17.20 10.15
CA GLU A 99 -0.71 -16.51 10.95
C GLU A 99 -0.53 -15.01 10.74
N ALA A 100 -1.56 -14.33 10.23
CA ALA A 100 -1.54 -12.88 10.00
C ALA A 100 -2.39 -12.15 11.05
N ARG A 101 -1.85 -11.09 11.63
CA ARG A 101 -2.55 -10.21 12.55
C ARG A 101 -2.57 -8.80 12.01
N ILE A 102 -3.76 -8.24 11.88
CA ILE A 102 -3.95 -6.83 11.54
C ILE A 102 -4.25 -6.09 12.84
N ALA A 103 -3.42 -5.09 13.18
CA ALA A 103 -3.56 -4.33 14.42
C ALA A 103 -2.88 -2.96 14.32
N ARG A 104 -3.01 -2.15 15.37
CA ARG A 104 -2.34 -0.86 15.52
C ARG A 104 -0.85 -1.03 15.80
N HIS A 105 -0.04 -0.03 15.44
CA HIS A 105 1.42 -0.10 15.55
C HIS A 105 1.92 -0.49 16.95
N GLN A 106 1.31 0.04 18.02
CA GLN A 106 1.73 -0.26 19.40
C GLN A 106 1.53 -1.75 19.76
N ASP A 107 0.37 -2.34 19.41
CA ASP A 107 0.11 -3.75 19.65
C ASP A 107 1.07 -4.64 18.86
N LEU A 108 1.33 -4.27 17.59
CA LEU A 108 2.26 -5.02 16.73
C LEU A 108 3.69 -5.00 17.28
N LEU A 109 4.18 -3.83 17.70
CA LEU A 109 5.53 -3.69 18.25
C LEU A 109 5.69 -4.43 19.59
N ALA A 110 4.72 -4.32 20.49
CA ALA A 110 4.74 -5.08 21.76
C ALA A 110 4.78 -6.60 21.51
N ARG A 111 4.11 -7.08 20.45
CA ARG A 111 4.13 -8.51 20.09
C ARG A 111 5.44 -8.93 19.42
N ILE A 112 6.12 -8.05 18.71
CA ILE A 112 7.49 -8.30 18.23
C ILE A 112 8.45 -8.46 19.40
N GLU A 113 8.40 -7.53 20.38
CA GLU A 113 9.26 -7.56 21.56
C GLU A 113 9.06 -8.80 22.43
N THR A 114 7.82 -9.30 22.52
CA THR A 114 7.48 -10.50 23.28
C THR A 114 7.61 -11.79 22.48
N GLY A 115 8.04 -11.75 21.21
CA GLY A 115 8.16 -12.91 20.34
C GLY A 115 6.83 -13.56 19.95
N GLN A 116 5.71 -12.87 20.13
CA GLN A 116 4.39 -13.30 19.67
C GLN A 116 4.18 -13.09 18.16
N LEU A 117 4.96 -12.22 17.54
CA LEU A 117 5.08 -12.05 16.10
C LEU A 117 6.53 -12.25 15.70
N ASP A 118 6.75 -12.80 14.52
CA ASP A 118 8.10 -12.96 13.93
C ASP A 118 8.48 -11.78 13.06
N LEU A 119 7.50 -11.21 12.36
CA LEU A 119 7.61 -10.04 11.49
C LEU A 119 6.47 -9.06 11.75
N ALA A 120 6.75 -7.75 11.66
CA ALA A 120 5.71 -6.72 11.62
C ALA A 120 6.07 -5.60 10.64
N LEU A 121 5.11 -5.20 9.80
CA LEU A 121 5.22 -4.05 8.90
C LEU A 121 4.43 -2.89 9.48
N VAL A 122 5.14 -1.82 9.87
CA VAL A 122 4.59 -0.76 10.71
C VAL A 122 5.07 0.61 10.22
N TRP A 123 4.16 1.59 10.17
CA TRP A 123 4.51 2.99 9.95
C TRP A 123 5.41 3.49 11.08
N GLU A 124 6.37 4.34 10.72
CA GLU A 124 7.30 4.92 11.68
C GLU A 124 6.58 5.87 12.66
N ALA A 125 6.63 5.53 13.95
CA ALA A 125 5.97 6.27 15.03
C ALA A 125 6.93 6.62 16.17
N GLY A 126 8.23 6.71 15.90
CA GLY A 126 9.25 7.05 16.89
C GLY A 126 9.71 5.90 17.78
N THR A 127 8.97 4.80 17.88
CA THR A 127 9.39 3.62 18.65
C THR A 127 10.28 2.72 17.81
N ALA A 128 11.45 2.35 18.33
CA ALA A 128 12.38 1.45 17.67
C ALA A 128 12.47 0.12 18.41
N THR A 129 12.34 -0.99 17.69
CA THR A 129 12.71 -2.32 18.20
C THR A 129 14.15 -2.66 17.83
N ALA A 130 14.72 -3.69 18.47
CA ALA A 130 16.13 -4.09 18.28
C ALA A 130 16.47 -4.42 16.81
N HIS A 131 15.54 -5.04 16.08
CA HIS A 131 15.78 -5.51 14.71
C HIS A 131 14.83 -4.81 13.72
N ARG A 132 14.93 -3.48 13.67
CA ARG A 132 14.21 -2.64 12.73
C ARG A 132 14.98 -2.50 11.42
N GLN A 133 14.30 -2.72 10.32
CA GLN A 133 14.81 -2.46 8.98
C GLN A 133 13.96 -1.39 8.30
N PRO A 134 14.49 -0.16 8.10
CA PRO A 134 13.79 0.88 7.38
C PRO A 134 13.46 0.44 5.95
N GLN A 135 12.25 0.73 5.51
CA GLN A 135 11.78 0.59 4.15
C GLN A 135 11.66 1.98 3.52
N ALA A 136 11.14 2.06 2.32
CA ALA A 136 10.93 3.36 1.68
C ALA A 136 9.85 4.18 2.41
N ALA A 137 10.03 5.50 2.44
CA ALA A 137 8.99 6.41 2.90
C ALA A 137 7.87 6.55 1.85
N TRP A 138 6.64 6.78 2.31
CA TRP A 138 5.44 6.93 1.50
C TRP A 138 4.83 8.31 1.68
N PRO A 139 4.38 8.98 0.60
CA PRO A 139 3.76 10.29 0.73
C PRO A 139 2.46 10.20 1.51
N MET A 140 2.23 11.13 2.43
CA MET A 140 0.92 11.33 3.03
C MET A 140 0.08 12.24 2.12
N ARG A 141 -1.14 11.85 1.81
CA ARG A 141 -2.01 12.55 0.87
C ARG A 141 -3.43 12.67 1.42
N TRP A 142 -4.05 13.79 1.13
CA TRP A 142 -5.48 13.96 1.33
C TRP A 142 -6.24 13.13 0.28
N ILE A 143 -7.31 12.49 0.72
CA ILE A 143 -8.09 11.56 -0.10
C ILE A 143 -9.56 11.95 -0.02
N ALA A 144 -10.21 11.94 -1.19
CA ALA A 144 -11.64 12.19 -1.38
C ALA A 144 -12.28 11.05 -2.18
N ALA A 145 -13.60 11.08 -2.35
CA ALA A 145 -14.28 10.23 -3.34
C ALA A 145 -13.79 10.61 -4.75
N ALA A 146 -13.65 9.61 -5.63
CA ALA A 146 -13.08 9.83 -6.97
C ALA A 146 -13.97 10.70 -7.88
N ASP A 147 -15.26 10.72 -7.62
CA ASP A 147 -16.30 11.49 -8.32
C ASP A 147 -16.65 12.82 -7.62
N ALA A 148 -16.06 13.09 -6.45
CA ALA A 148 -16.30 14.34 -5.74
C ALA A 148 -15.61 15.52 -6.43
N PRO A 149 -16.22 16.70 -6.45
CA PRO A 149 -15.53 17.90 -6.88
C PRO A 149 -14.34 18.19 -5.96
N PRO A 150 -13.23 18.71 -6.49
CA PRO A 150 -12.10 19.09 -5.65
C PRO A 150 -12.54 20.17 -4.65
N PRO A 151 -12.03 20.13 -3.40
CA PRO A 151 -12.37 21.17 -2.43
C PRO A 151 -11.93 22.54 -2.94
N GLU A 152 -12.80 23.54 -2.78
CA GLU A 152 -12.52 24.91 -3.20
C GLU A 152 -11.43 25.55 -2.31
N PRO A 153 -10.53 26.36 -2.89
CA PRO A 153 -9.55 27.12 -2.14
C PRO A 153 -10.25 28.06 -1.13
N ALA A 154 -9.75 28.11 0.08
CA ALA A 154 -10.23 29.01 1.15
C ALA A 154 -11.72 28.85 1.58
N GLY A 155 -12.34 27.72 1.29
CA GLY A 155 -13.75 27.47 1.63
C GLY A 155 -14.02 27.12 3.10
N TRP A 156 -12.99 26.82 3.88
CA TRP A 156 -13.17 26.33 5.25
C TRP A 156 -13.20 27.49 6.27
N LYS A 157 -14.36 27.67 6.92
CA LYS A 157 -14.58 28.69 7.97
C LYS A 157 -15.07 28.03 9.25
N SER A 158 -15.07 28.77 10.34
CA SER A 158 -15.58 28.24 11.62
C SER A 158 -17.00 27.75 11.54
N GLU A 159 -17.85 28.40 10.72
CA GLU A 159 -19.24 28.00 10.47
C GLU A 159 -19.37 26.78 9.54
N THR A 160 -18.34 26.56 8.69
CA THR A 160 -18.29 25.44 7.73
C THR A 160 -16.94 24.73 7.82
N PRO A 161 -16.63 24.07 8.95
CA PRO A 161 -15.33 23.43 9.15
C PRO A 161 -15.16 22.23 8.24
N LEU A 162 -13.90 21.96 7.86
CA LEU A 162 -13.52 20.81 7.04
C LEU A 162 -13.98 19.49 7.69
N PRO A 163 -14.87 18.72 7.05
CA PRO A 163 -15.29 17.44 7.60
C PRO A 163 -14.18 16.39 7.39
N LEU A 164 -13.79 15.72 8.46
CA LEU A 164 -12.78 14.65 8.45
C LEU A 164 -13.40 13.29 8.75
N VAL A 165 -13.00 12.31 7.97
CA VAL A 165 -13.31 10.89 8.17
C VAL A 165 -12.02 10.20 8.62
N MET A 166 -11.98 9.70 9.86
CA MET A 166 -10.74 9.23 10.47
C MET A 166 -10.89 7.87 11.15
N LEU A 167 -9.79 7.17 11.27
CA LEU A 167 -9.72 6.06 12.21
C LEU A 167 -9.84 6.60 13.65
N ASP A 168 -10.35 5.78 14.55
CA ASP A 168 -10.39 6.08 15.99
C ASP A 168 -8.96 6.30 16.55
N ALA A 169 -8.88 6.98 17.67
CA ALA A 169 -7.63 7.20 18.38
C ALA A 169 -7.24 5.91 19.17
N PRO A 170 -5.93 5.64 19.31
CA PRO A 170 -4.81 6.39 18.78
C PRO A 170 -4.51 6.06 17.32
N CYS A 171 -4.34 7.07 16.46
CA CYS A 171 -3.99 6.88 15.05
C CYS A 171 -2.99 7.96 14.62
N LEU A 172 -1.82 7.52 14.14
CA LEU A 172 -0.73 8.40 13.70
C LEU A 172 -1.18 9.37 12.59
N LEU A 173 -1.86 8.87 11.57
CA LEU A 173 -2.32 9.68 10.44
C LEU A 173 -3.44 10.66 10.82
N ARG A 174 -4.30 10.29 11.78
CA ARG A 174 -5.27 11.22 12.36
C ARG A 174 -4.56 12.37 13.06
N THR A 175 -3.58 12.07 13.92
CA THR A 175 -2.79 13.10 14.62
C THR A 175 -2.04 13.99 13.62
N ALA A 176 -1.42 13.41 12.60
CA ALA A 176 -0.74 14.17 11.56
C ALA A 176 -1.68 15.12 10.82
N ALA A 177 -2.88 14.65 10.44
CA ALA A 177 -3.90 15.44 9.76
C ALA A 177 -4.36 16.64 10.60
N THR A 178 -4.79 16.39 11.84
CA THR A 178 -5.32 17.44 12.72
C THR A 178 -4.25 18.45 13.09
N THR A 179 -3.03 18.01 13.43
CA THR A 179 -1.91 18.90 13.71
C THR A 179 -1.53 19.78 12.50
N ALA A 180 -1.58 19.25 11.29
CA ALA A 180 -1.29 20.02 10.07
C ALA A 180 -2.37 21.08 9.80
N LEU A 181 -3.65 20.73 9.99
CA LEU A 181 -4.76 21.66 9.84
C LEU A 181 -4.74 22.76 10.90
N ASP A 182 -4.47 22.42 12.17
CA ASP A 182 -4.33 23.38 13.26
C ASP A 182 -3.21 24.40 12.96
N ARG A 183 -2.04 23.92 12.50
CA ARG A 183 -0.94 24.81 12.11
C ARG A 183 -1.25 25.70 10.91
N ALA A 184 -2.10 25.23 10.01
CA ALA A 184 -2.54 25.98 8.84
C ALA A 184 -3.73 26.93 9.17
N GLY A 185 -4.26 26.92 10.41
CA GLY A 185 -5.43 27.70 10.80
C GLY A 185 -6.70 27.28 10.08
N ILE A 186 -6.79 26.04 9.59
CA ILE A 186 -7.96 25.51 8.90
C ILE A 186 -8.90 24.87 9.92
N PRO A 187 -10.13 25.40 10.11
CA PRO A 187 -11.09 24.81 11.02
C PRO A 187 -11.57 23.47 10.48
N TRP A 188 -11.60 22.47 11.34
CA TRP A 188 -12.00 21.11 11.01
C TRP A 188 -12.94 20.52 12.05
N ARG A 189 -13.66 19.47 11.68
CA ARG A 189 -14.46 18.65 12.59
C ARG A 189 -14.35 17.18 12.21
N ILE A 190 -14.45 16.27 13.16
CA ILE A 190 -14.63 14.86 12.86
C ILE A 190 -16.10 14.63 12.44
N ALA A 191 -16.29 14.29 11.18
CA ALA A 191 -17.59 13.94 10.64
C ALA A 191 -17.92 12.46 10.83
N PHE A 192 -16.89 11.60 10.80
CA PHE A 192 -17.04 10.17 10.99
C PHE A 192 -15.78 9.53 11.58
N THR A 193 -15.98 8.56 12.45
CA THR A 193 -14.89 7.76 13.02
C THR A 193 -15.19 6.28 12.86
N SER A 194 -14.18 5.50 12.52
CA SER A 194 -14.29 4.04 12.42
C SER A 194 -13.10 3.36 13.08
N ALA A 195 -13.32 2.17 13.61
CA ALA A 195 -12.24 1.30 14.10
C ALA A 195 -11.50 0.61 12.94
N SER A 196 -12.10 0.52 11.74
CA SER A 196 -11.53 -0.14 10.57
C SER A 196 -11.32 0.80 9.40
N LEU A 197 -10.29 0.52 8.59
CA LEU A 197 -9.99 1.27 7.37
C LEU A 197 -11.09 1.12 6.31
N GLY A 198 -11.70 -0.05 6.19
CA GLY A 198 -12.85 -0.28 5.31
C GLY A 198 -14.03 0.65 5.62
N GLY A 199 -14.31 0.91 6.91
CA GLY A 199 -15.29 1.89 7.34
C GLY A 199 -14.93 3.33 6.96
N VAL A 200 -13.63 3.70 7.09
CA VAL A 200 -13.13 5.01 6.62
C VAL A 200 -13.32 5.15 5.11
N TRP A 201 -12.95 4.14 4.32
CA TRP A 201 -13.13 4.17 2.87
C TRP A 201 -14.59 4.29 2.44
N ALA A 202 -15.48 3.55 3.10
CA ALA A 202 -16.93 3.65 2.83
C ALA A 202 -17.48 5.05 3.10
N ALA A 203 -17.10 5.67 4.22
CA ALA A 203 -17.56 7.01 4.60
C ALA A 203 -16.99 8.11 3.68
N VAL A 204 -15.71 8.02 3.27
CA VAL A 204 -15.14 8.95 2.29
C VAL A 204 -15.84 8.82 0.94
N ARG A 205 -16.06 7.60 0.47
CA ARG A 205 -16.82 7.34 -0.78
C ARG A 205 -18.24 7.89 -0.73
N ALA A 206 -18.88 7.84 0.43
CA ALA A 206 -20.21 8.41 0.65
C ALA A 206 -20.22 9.95 0.77
N GLY A 207 -19.05 10.62 0.64
CA GLY A 207 -18.96 12.08 0.68
C GLY A 207 -19.04 12.69 2.08
N LEU A 208 -18.84 11.91 3.15
CA LEU A 208 -18.91 12.42 4.52
C LEU A 208 -17.72 13.34 4.89
N GLY A 209 -16.65 13.35 4.10
CA GLY A 209 -15.50 14.22 4.31
C GLY A 209 -14.21 13.66 3.72
N LEU A 210 -13.11 14.31 4.03
CA LEU A 210 -11.79 13.92 3.60
C LEU A 210 -11.09 13.04 4.63
N THR A 211 -10.12 12.26 4.17
CA THR A 211 -9.19 11.56 5.06
C THR A 211 -7.75 11.81 4.66
N LEU A 212 -6.82 11.59 5.59
CA LEU A 212 -5.38 11.62 5.32
C LEU A 212 -4.84 10.19 5.42
N ARG A 213 -4.28 9.68 4.31
CA ARG A 213 -3.63 8.36 4.28
C ARG A 213 -2.43 8.36 3.33
N THR A 214 -1.72 7.24 3.29
CA THR A 214 -0.77 6.97 2.21
C THR A 214 -1.51 6.33 1.03
N PRO A 215 -0.92 6.30 -0.18
CA PRO A 215 -1.52 5.59 -1.32
C PRO A 215 -1.62 4.07 -1.13
N ALA A 216 -0.98 3.51 -0.09
CA ALA A 216 -1.04 2.08 0.18
C ALA A 216 -2.49 1.63 0.43
N GLY A 217 -2.95 0.68 -0.36
CA GLY A 217 -4.31 0.14 -0.21
C GLY A 217 -5.44 1.08 -0.62
N LEU A 218 -5.18 2.11 -1.43
CA LEU A 218 -6.21 3.03 -1.91
C LEU A 218 -7.18 2.33 -2.87
N PRO A 219 -8.49 2.27 -2.54
CA PRO A 219 -9.49 1.73 -3.45
C PRO A 219 -9.67 2.60 -4.71
N ALA A 220 -9.99 1.98 -5.85
CA ALA A 220 -10.23 2.70 -7.11
C ALA A 220 -11.40 3.71 -7.07
N SER A 221 -12.31 3.57 -6.11
CA SER A 221 -13.42 4.51 -5.89
C SER A 221 -13.03 5.80 -5.17
N LEU A 222 -11.76 5.90 -4.75
CA LEU A 222 -11.23 7.08 -4.07
C LEU A 222 -10.06 7.66 -4.85
N ALA A 223 -9.80 8.94 -4.68
CA ALA A 223 -8.75 9.68 -5.37
C ALA A 223 -7.83 10.40 -4.39
N LEU A 224 -6.53 10.38 -4.71
CA LEU A 224 -5.56 11.26 -4.08
C LEU A 224 -5.79 12.70 -4.57
N LEU A 225 -5.99 13.61 -3.65
CA LEU A 225 -6.05 15.02 -4.04
C LEU A 225 -4.64 15.50 -4.47
N PRO A 226 -4.54 16.34 -5.51
CA PRO A 226 -3.29 17.01 -5.85
C PRO A 226 -2.75 17.77 -4.63
N GLN A 227 -1.44 17.93 -4.54
CA GLN A 227 -0.83 18.67 -3.43
C GLN A 227 -1.35 20.11 -3.38
N ALA A 228 -1.54 20.63 -2.18
CA ALA A 228 -2.07 21.96 -1.89
C ALA A 228 -3.47 22.26 -2.48
N THR A 229 -4.21 21.26 -2.94
CA THR A 229 -5.59 21.43 -3.41
C THR A 229 -6.46 22.06 -2.32
N GLY A 230 -7.21 23.09 -2.67
CA GLY A 230 -8.12 23.76 -1.74
C GLY A 230 -7.43 24.43 -0.53
N GLY A 231 -6.12 24.72 -0.62
CA GLY A 231 -5.34 25.26 0.49
C GLY A 231 -5.01 24.24 1.57
N LEU A 232 -5.27 22.94 1.35
CA LEU A 232 -4.93 21.89 2.30
C LEU A 232 -3.40 21.79 2.49
N PRO A 233 -2.93 21.63 3.75
CA PRO A 233 -1.50 21.55 4.02
C PRO A 233 -0.89 20.30 3.40
N THR A 234 0.32 20.45 2.85
CA THR A 234 1.14 19.32 2.44
C THR A 234 1.79 18.69 3.67
N LEU A 235 1.92 17.36 3.67
CA LEU A 235 2.54 16.63 4.76
C LEU A 235 3.81 15.92 4.28
N PRO A 236 4.79 15.73 5.18
CA PRO A 236 5.99 14.97 4.86
C PRO A 236 5.64 13.51 4.55
N ALA A 237 6.55 12.82 3.89
CA ALA A 237 6.44 11.38 3.70
C ALA A 237 6.55 10.65 5.05
N LEU A 238 5.82 9.56 5.17
CA LEU A 238 5.79 8.70 6.36
C LEU A 238 6.72 7.51 6.15
N GLY A 239 7.66 7.31 7.07
CA GLY A 239 8.57 6.16 7.06
C GLY A 239 7.82 4.85 7.31
N LEU A 240 8.28 3.79 6.67
CA LEU A 240 7.79 2.43 6.87
C LEU A 240 8.93 1.55 7.36
N ASN A 241 8.68 0.72 8.35
CA ASN A 241 9.67 -0.19 8.91
C ASN A 241 9.17 -1.64 8.89
N LEU A 242 10.07 -2.55 8.55
CA LEU A 242 9.92 -3.97 8.79
C LEU A 242 10.66 -4.31 10.10
N HIS A 243 9.91 -4.79 11.08
CA HIS A 243 10.43 -5.23 12.38
C HIS A 243 10.51 -6.75 12.40
N ARG A 244 11.58 -7.27 13.00
CA ARG A 244 11.80 -8.70 13.24
C ARG A 244 11.94 -8.95 14.73
N ALA A 245 11.44 -10.08 15.18
CA ALA A 245 11.65 -10.49 16.59
C ALA A 245 13.08 -10.95 16.83
N ASP A 246 13.75 -11.50 15.80
CA ASP A 246 15.09 -12.07 15.90
C ASP A 246 16.03 -11.48 14.84
N ALA A 247 17.31 -11.34 15.19
CA ALA A 247 18.39 -10.94 14.28
C ALA A 247 18.64 -12.02 13.19
N ALA A 248 18.51 -13.30 13.56
CA ALA A 248 18.68 -14.46 12.71
C ALA A 248 17.37 -15.26 12.61
N PRO A 249 16.35 -14.75 11.89
CA PRO A 249 15.05 -15.37 11.83
C PRO A 249 15.11 -16.74 11.15
N ALA A 250 14.17 -17.61 11.49
CA ALA A 250 14.01 -18.91 10.82
C ALA A 250 13.90 -18.72 9.30
N PRO A 251 14.37 -19.68 8.46
CA PRO A 251 14.41 -19.53 7.01
C PRO A 251 13.06 -19.16 6.38
N ALA A 252 11.94 -19.70 6.87
CA ALA A 252 10.61 -19.34 6.39
C ALA A 252 10.25 -17.88 6.68
N VAL A 253 10.64 -17.35 7.85
CA VAL A 253 10.44 -15.95 8.24
C VAL A 253 11.30 -15.03 7.37
N ALA A 254 12.58 -15.37 7.17
CA ALA A 254 13.49 -14.62 6.31
C ALA A 254 12.93 -14.53 4.88
N ARG A 255 12.45 -15.65 4.34
CA ARG A 255 11.88 -15.70 2.98
C ARG A 255 10.62 -14.87 2.83
N LEU A 256 9.71 -14.91 3.81
CA LEU A 256 8.51 -14.05 3.78
C LEU A 256 8.89 -12.57 3.86
N ALA A 257 9.91 -12.21 4.66
CA ALA A 257 10.42 -10.84 4.73
C ALA A 257 10.94 -10.34 3.38
N GLU A 258 11.68 -11.16 2.63
CA GLU A 258 12.16 -10.82 1.29
C GLU A 258 11.02 -10.56 0.30
N ILE A 259 9.99 -11.43 0.31
CA ILE A 259 8.81 -11.26 -0.56
C ILE A 259 8.06 -9.98 -0.21
N LEU A 260 7.89 -9.68 1.09
CA LEU A 260 7.28 -8.44 1.55
C LEU A 260 8.05 -7.22 1.05
N GLN A 261 9.38 -7.21 1.18
CA GLN A 261 10.24 -6.11 0.74
C GLN A 261 10.17 -5.91 -0.77
N GLN A 262 10.19 -6.99 -1.54
CA GLN A 262 10.04 -6.91 -2.99
C GLN A 262 8.70 -6.29 -3.38
N ARG A 263 7.60 -6.71 -2.76
CA ARG A 263 6.26 -6.17 -3.03
C ARG A 263 6.12 -4.71 -2.63
N LEU A 264 6.72 -4.30 -1.51
CA LEU A 264 6.77 -2.89 -1.09
C LEU A 264 7.52 -2.04 -2.11
N HIS A 265 8.64 -2.54 -2.63
CA HIS A 265 9.40 -1.84 -3.66
C HIS A 265 8.58 -1.68 -4.95
N GLU A 266 7.91 -2.73 -5.42
CA GLU A 266 7.05 -2.71 -6.61
C GLU A 266 5.88 -1.73 -6.42
N ALA A 267 5.18 -1.80 -5.28
CA ALA A 267 4.07 -0.92 -4.96
C ALA A 267 4.50 0.56 -4.90
N ARG A 268 5.63 0.87 -4.24
CA ARG A 268 6.15 2.23 -4.17
C ARG A 268 6.42 2.84 -5.54
N VAL A 269 6.96 2.04 -6.44
CA VAL A 269 7.24 2.50 -7.81
C VAL A 269 5.96 2.87 -8.57
N ALA A 270 4.87 2.14 -8.31
CA ALA A 270 3.57 2.44 -8.91
C ALA A 270 2.96 3.77 -8.41
N TYR A 271 3.32 4.18 -7.19
CA TYR A 271 2.84 5.41 -6.54
C TYR A 271 3.89 6.53 -6.47
N ALA A 272 5.10 6.33 -7.01
CA ALA A 272 6.04 7.43 -7.18
C ALA A 272 5.40 8.41 -8.16
N ASP A 273 5.11 9.63 -7.67
CA ASP A 273 4.48 10.71 -8.42
C ASP A 273 5.16 10.82 -9.80
N PRO A 274 4.43 10.77 -10.89
CA PRO A 274 4.96 11.31 -12.14
C PRO A 274 5.09 12.81 -11.91
N ALA A 275 6.33 13.30 -11.84
CA ALA A 275 6.68 14.72 -11.75
C ALA A 275 6.01 15.57 -12.85
#